data_a584004110f5f2c7ca2facd6a90fe955
#
_entry.id   a584004110f5f2c7ca2facd6a90fe955
#
_cell.length_a   1.000
_cell.length_b   1.000
_cell.length_c   1.000
_cell.angle_alpha   90.00
_cell.angle_beta   90.00
_cell.angle_gamma   90.00
#
_symmetry.space_group_name_H-M   'P 1'
#
loop_
_entity.id
_entity.type
_entity.pdbx_description
1 polymer ?
#
loop_
_entity_poly.entity_id
_entity_poly.type
_entity_poly.pdbx_seq_one_letter_code
_entity_poly.pdbx_strand_id
1 'polypeptide(L)'
;MITVAQDGSGTFTSIQEAVDSVTMLPETIYIKNGIYHERVKIKAPFLTIIGEDAEQTVLEYDEYANKILEDGEKCGTFRSYTMLITADNFTCKNMTIANTAGFGKEVGQALAVYAEGDHILFSGCRLLGHQDTLFTGPLPKEEAKAGGFKGPTEFAERRLCRQIYENCYIEGEVDFIFGSAAAYFDNCTLYSLNRNMDPNGYVTAPSTYENQKYGYVFHNCHFKSNCPDNTVYLGRPWRNYGQTVLIHCELDGHIKDEGFHDWNKPEAHDTAFFAEYDCYGKGCKPELRADFVKQLSADEAAEYTLEKFKEN
;
A
#
# COMPACT_ATOMS: atom_id res chain seq x y z
N MET A 1 -0.40 -16.51 23.30
CA MET A 1 0.61 -15.68 22.62
C MET A 1 1.78 -16.57 22.21
N ILE A 2 2.08 -16.62 20.93
CA ILE A 2 3.17 -17.39 20.32
C ILE A 2 4.38 -16.45 20.16
N THR A 3 5.60 -16.93 20.42
CA THR A 3 6.81 -16.10 20.23
C THR A 3 7.69 -16.71 19.13
N VAL A 4 8.11 -15.86 18.19
CA VAL A 4 9.07 -16.20 17.15
C VAL A 4 10.41 -15.54 17.47
N ALA A 5 11.50 -16.31 17.45
CA ALA A 5 12.86 -15.79 17.68
C ALA A 5 13.88 -16.68 16.96
N GLN A 6 14.73 -16.08 16.13
CA GLN A 6 15.74 -16.80 15.34
C GLN A 6 16.83 -17.47 16.19
N ASP A 7 17.07 -16.95 17.40
CA ASP A 7 18.05 -17.49 18.35
C ASP A 7 17.55 -18.74 19.09
N GLY A 8 16.32 -19.21 18.78
CA GLY A 8 15.70 -20.37 19.43
C GLY A 8 15.08 -20.07 20.80
N SER A 9 15.08 -18.84 21.27
CA SER A 9 14.44 -18.45 22.54
C SER A 9 12.91 -18.35 22.47
N GLY A 10 12.34 -18.41 21.24
CA GLY A 10 10.91 -18.44 20.99
C GLY A 10 10.33 -19.85 20.86
N THR A 11 9.02 -19.93 20.63
CA THR A 11 8.33 -21.18 20.32
C THR A 11 8.67 -21.67 18.90
N PHE A 12 8.88 -20.71 17.99
CA PHE A 12 9.23 -20.91 16.58
C PHE A 12 10.43 -20.06 16.21
N THR A 13 11.13 -20.46 15.14
CA THR A 13 12.20 -19.66 14.50
C THR A 13 11.75 -19.05 13.17
N SER A 14 10.62 -19.51 12.61
CA SER A 14 9.99 -19.02 11.37
C SER A 14 8.64 -18.37 11.69
N ILE A 15 8.35 -17.25 11.02
CA ILE A 15 7.07 -16.54 11.13
C ILE A 15 5.97 -17.39 10.47
N GLN A 16 6.23 -18.00 9.30
CA GLN A 16 5.23 -18.82 8.62
C GLN A 16 4.84 -20.04 9.45
N GLU A 17 5.81 -20.72 10.06
CA GLU A 17 5.52 -21.88 10.93
C GLU A 17 4.66 -21.47 12.14
N ALA A 18 4.94 -20.31 12.74
CA ALA A 18 4.12 -19.78 13.82
C ALA A 18 2.69 -19.48 13.36
N VAL A 19 2.52 -18.87 12.19
CA VAL A 19 1.20 -18.61 11.59
C VAL A 19 0.44 -19.90 11.32
N ASP A 20 1.10 -20.91 10.75
CA ASP A 20 0.48 -22.20 10.41
C ASP A 20 0.11 -23.02 11.65
N SER A 21 0.74 -22.74 12.80
CA SER A 21 0.45 -23.39 14.07
C SER A 21 -0.81 -22.88 14.78
N VAL A 22 -1.38 -21.76 14.33
CA VAL A 22 -2.55 -21.14 14.97
C VAL A 22 -3.79 -22.01 14.78
N THR A 23 -4.33 -22.53 15.87
CA THR A 23 -5.54 -23.37 15.86
C THR A 23 -6.71 -22.74 16.60
N MET A 24 -6.47 -21.71 17.40
CA MET A 24 -7.49 -20.97 18.17
C MET A 24 -7.36 -19.48 17.93
N LEU A 25 -8.48 -18.79 17.80
CA LEU A 25 -8.54 -17.37 17.52
C LEU A 25 -9.44 -16.65 18.56
N PRO A 26 -9.17 -15.38 18.89
CA PRO A 26 -8.04 -14.57 18.40
C PRO A 26 -6.69 -15.03 18.96
N GLU A 27 -5.62 -14.86 18.17
CA GLU A 27 -4.24 -15.18 18.61
C GLU A 27 -3.30 -14.00 18.33
N THR A 28 -2.22 -13.94 19.12
CA THR A 28 -1.13 -12.96 18.95
C THR A 28 0.20 -13.67 18.77
N ILE A 29 0.90 -13.36 17.70
CA ILE A 29 2.27 -13.76 17.44
C ILE A 29 3.20 -12.58 17.72
N TYR A 30 4.13 -12.76 18.66
CA TYR A 30 5.17 -11.79 18.98
C TYR A 30 6.47 -12.20 18.30
N ILE A 31 7.06 -11.29 17.51
CA ILE A 31 8.27 -11.54 16.75
C ILE A 31 9.42 -10.73 17.34
N LYS A 32 10.47 -11.41 17.78
CA LYS A 32 11.68 -10.77 18.28
C LYS A 32 12.51 -10.18 17.15
N ASN A 33 13.38 -9.23 17.51
CA ASN A 33 14.32 -8.61 16.58
C ASN A 33 15.12 -9.67 15.80
N GLY A 34 15.26 -9.43 14.51
CA GLY A 34 15.92 -10.33 13.57
C GLY A 34 15.50 -10.06 12.13
N ILE A 35 16.23 -10.58 11.17
CA ILE A 35 15.91 -10.51 9.75
C ILE A 35 15.37 -11.89 9.32
N TYR A 36 14.09 -11.95 9.05
CA TYR A 36 13.38 -13.16 8.64
C TYR A 36 13.22 -13.15 7.12
N HIS A 37 14.04 -13.96 6.44
CA HIS A 37 14.00 -14.06 4.97
C HIS A 37 13.01 -15.17 4.56
N GLU A 38 11.74 -14.82 4.53
CA GLU A 38 10.66 -15.78 4.21
C GLU A 38 9.44 -15.08 3.60
N ARG A 39 8.61 -15.85 2.89
CA ARG A 39 7.31 -15.37 2.38
C ARG A 39 6.22 -15.82 3.32
N VAL A 40 5.45 -14.86 3.86
CA VAL A 40 4.42 -15.16 4.86
C VAL A 40 3.02 -15.02 4.26
N LYS A 41 2.15 -16.00 4.50
CA LYS A 41 0.76 -16.05 4.06
C LYS A 41 -0.17 -16.09 5.24
N ILE A 42 -0.99 -15.05 5.41
CA ILE A 42 -1.95 -14.91 6.51
C ILE A 42 -3.36 -15.24 5.97
N LYS A 43 -3.92 -16.35 6.46
CA LYS A 43 -5.28 -16.80 6.10
C LYS A 43 -6.22 -16.86 7.30
N ALA A 44 -5.67 -16.87 8.51
CA ALA A 44 -6.45 -16.94 9.75
C ALA A 44 -6.98 -15.54 10.12
N PRO A 45 -8.30 -15.34 10.23
CA PRO A 45 -8.86 -14.07 10.68
C PRO A 45 -8.56 -13.83 12.17
N PHE A 46 -8.68 -12.57 12.62
CA PHE A 46 -8.43 -12.19 14.03
C PHE A 46 -7.01 -12.52 14.53
N LEU A 47 -6.04 -12.60 13.63
CA LEU A 47 -4.62 -12.78 13.98
C LEU A 47 -3.97 -11.39 14.16
N THR A 48 -3.19 -11.27 15.23
CA THR A 48 -2.33 -10.11 15.47
C THR A 48 -0.87 -10.52 15.41
N ILE A 49 -0.07 -9.81 14.63
CA ILE A 49 1.38 -9.93 14.59
C ILE A 49 2.00 -8.66 15.17
N ILE A 50 2.94 -8.81 16.09
CA ILE A 50 3.63 -7.69 16.75
C ILE A 50 5.13 -7.93 16.69
N GLY A 51 5.86 -7.04 16.04
CA GLY A 51 7.31 -6.99 16.11
C GLY A 51 7.80 -6.34 17.41
N GLU A 52 8.95 -6.75 17.89
CA GLU A 52 9.61 -6.18 19.06
C GLU A 52 10.01 -4.73 18.83
N ASP A 53 10.53 -4.41 17.64
CA ASP A 53 10.94 -3.07 17.22
C ASP A 53 10.75 -2.90 15.72
N ALA A 54 10.20 -1.75 15.31
CA ALA A 54 9.83 -1.52 13.91
C ALA A 54 11.01 -1.56 12.93
N GLU A 55 12.22 -1.18 13.37
CA GLU A 55 13.41 -1.14 12.51
C GLU A 55 14.24 -2.43 12.57
N GLN A 56 14.14 -3.17 13.67
CA GLN A 56 14.96 -4.34 13.92
C GLN A 56 14.23 -5.67 13.74
N THR A 57 12.90 -5.66 13.72
CA THR A 57 12.09 -6.86 13.38
C THR A 57 11.71 -6.77 11.90
N VAL A 58 12.46 -7.46 11.05
CA VAL A 58 12.37 -7.34 9.59
C VAL A 58 11.92 -8.66 8.97
N LEU A 59 10.78 -8.64 8.27
CA LEU A 59 10.40 -9.68 7.32
C LEU A 59 10.76 -9.20 5.93
N GLU A 60 11.60 -9.94 5.21
CA GLU A 60 12.01 -9.58 3.85
C GLU A 60 11.94 -10.76 2.89
N TYR A 61 11.76 -10.46 1.62
CA TYR A 61 11.91 -11.38 0.52
C TYR A 61 12.22 -10.63 -0.78
N ASP A 62 12.69 -11.35 -1.82
CA ASP A 62 13.22 -10.76 -3.05
C ASP A 62 12.52 -11.26 -4.32
N GLU A 63 11.23 -11.62 -4.25
CA GLU A 63 10.46 -12.05 -5.41
C GLU A 63 10.00 -10.85 -6.25
N TYR A 64 10.02 -10.98 -7.59
CA TYR A 64 9.69 -9.87 -8.49
C TYR A 64 8.99 -10.33 -9.78
N ALA A 65 8.25 -9.42 -10.41
CA ALA A 65 7.37 -9.72 -11.52
C ALA A 65 8.07 -10.27 -12.76
N ASN A 66 9.27 -9.80 -13.08
CA ASN A 66 10.01 -10.24 -14.28
C ASN A 66 10.77 -11.56 -14.09
N LYS A 67 10.83 -12.12 -12.88
CA LYS A 67 11.48 -13.40 -12.60
C LYS A 67 10.79 -14.53 -13.36
N ILE A 68 11.59 -15.36 -14.01
CA ILE A 68 11.07 -16.57 -14.67
C ILE A 68 11.01 -17.68 -13.61
N LEU A 69 9.82 -18.22 -13.43
CA LEU A 69 9.56 -19.33 -12.51
C LEU A 69 9.94 -20.69 -13.14
N GLU A 70 9.94 -21.75 -12.35
CA GLU A 70 10.29 -23.11 -12.81
C GLU A 70 9.40 -23.63 -13.95
N ASP A 71 8.15 -23.15 -14.02
CA ASP A 71 7.21 -23.46 -15.11
C ASP A 71 7.50 -22.71 -16.43
N GLY A 72 8.53 -21.85 -16.45
CA GLY A 72 8.91 -21.03 -17.61
C GLY A 72 8.10 -19.74 -17.76
N GLU A 73 7.14 -19.46 -16.87
CA GLU A 73 6.35 -18.24 -16.90
C GLU A 73 6.99 -17.13 -16.04
N LYS A 74 6.65 -15.87 -16.35
CA LYS A 74 6.99 -14.77 -15.46
C LYS A 74 6.20 -14.87 -14.15
N CYS A 75 6.82 -14.51 -13.04
CA CYS A 75 6.17 -14.41 -11.74
C CYS A 75 4.93 -13.51 -11.81
N GLY A 76 5.03 -12.34 -12.44
CA GLY A 76 3.96 -11.34 -12.46
C GLY A 76 3.79 -10.64 -11.13
N THR A 77 3.09 -9.50 -11.16
CA THR A 77 2.92 -8.60 -10.00
C THR A 77 2.38 -9.33 -8.78
N PHE A 78 1.28 -10.05 -8.93
CA PHE A 78 0.51 -10.57 -7.79
C PHE A 78 1.06 -11.86 -7.18
N ARG A 79 2.16 -12.38 -7.70
CA ARG A 79 2.91 -13.49 -7.08
C ARG A 79 4.22 -13.06 -6.43
N SER A 80 4.58 -11.76 -6.51
CA SER A 80 5.86 -11.22 -6.07
C SER A 80 5.90 -10.72 -4.60
N TYR A 81 4.89 -11.00 -3.81
CA TYR A 81 4.75 -10.49 -2.43
C TYR A 81 5.73 -11.12 -1.44
N THR A 82 6.11 -10.32 -0.42
CA THR A 82 6.74 -10.81 0.79
C THR A 82 5.69 -11.27 1.81
N MET A 83 4.69 -10.44 2.12
CA MET A 83 3.56 -10.80 2.98
C MET A 83 2.25 -10.77 2.19
N LEU A 84 1.50 -11.90 2.20
CA LEU A 84 0.14 -12.00 1.66
C LEU A 84 -0.86 -12.11 2.80
N ILE A 85 -1.87 -11.26 2.80
CA ILE A 85 -2.98 -11.29 3.76
C ILE A 85 -4.28 -11.46 2.98
N THR A 86 -4.96 -12.59 3.19
CA THR A 86 -6.30 -12.87 2.65
C THR A 86 -7.33 -13.01 3.77
N ALA A 87 -6.93 -12.74 5.00
CA ALA A 87 -7.73 -12.83 6.20
C ALA A 87 -8.38 -11.48 6.54
N ASP A 88 -9.60 -11.53 7.07
CA ASP A 88 -10.27 -10.39 7.68
C ASP A 88 -9.82 -10.19 9.14
N ASN A 89 -9.97 -8.95 9.64
CA ASN A 89 -9.66 -8.59 11.02
C ASN A 89 -8.20 -8.90 11.41
N PHE A 90 -7.28 -8.67 10.48
CA PHE A 90 -5.84 -8.84 10.72
C PHE A 90 -5.21 -7.56 11.24
N THR A 91 -4.29 -7.72 12.18
CA THR A 91 -3.51 -6.60 12.71
C THR A 91 -2.02 -6.89 12.64
N CYS A 92 -1.25 -5.94 12.11
CA CYS A 92 0.22 -5.96 12.13
C CYS A 92 0.75 -4.71 12.82
N LYS A 93 1.69 -4.89 13.75
CA LYS A 93 2.26 -3.78 14.51
C LYS A 93 3.77 -3.84 14.59
N ASN A 94 4.38 -2.67 14.52
CA ASN A 94 5.74 -2.43 14.99
C ASN A 94 6.80 -3.36 14.35
N MET A 95 6.76 -3.54 13.01
CA MET A 95 7.76 -4.30 12.26
C MET A 95 7.96 -3.74 10.85
N THR A 96 9.08 -4.10 10.24
CA THR A 96 9.37 -3.85 8.82
C THR A 96 8.94 -5.04 7.98
N ILE A 97 8.23 -4.77 6.87
CA ILE A 97 7.99 -5.72 5.78
C ILE A 97 8.61 -5.14 4.52
N ALA A 98 9.58 -5.84 3.94
CA ALA A 98 10.34 -5.36 2.80
C ALA A 98 10.29 -6.32 1.61
N ASN A 99 10.23 -5.77 0.40
CA ASN A 99 10.64 -6.50 -0.79
C ASN A 99 11.99 -5.95 -1.25
N THR A 100 13.00 -6.80 -1.24
CA THR A 100 14.40 -6.44 -1.48
C THR A 100 14.89 -6.75 -2.90
N ALA A 101 13.98 -7.03 -3.85
CA ALA A 101 14.32 -7.35 -5.24
C ALA A 101 15.03 -6.19 -5.98
N GLY A 102 14.80 -4.94 -5.55
CA GLY A 102 15.47 -3.77 -6.10
C GLY A 102 14.60 -2.93 -7.03
N PHE A 103 15.26 -2.10 -7.84
CA PHE A 103 14.63 -1.05 -8.65
C PHE A 103 13.64 -1.59 -9.67
N GLY A 104 12.45 -1.00 -9.73
CA GLY A 104 11.38 -1.41 -10.66
C GLY A 104 11.79 -1.37 -12.13
N LYS A 105 12.73 -0.49 -12.51
CA LYS A 105 13.32 -0.46 -13.85
C LYS A 105 13.99 -1.78 -14.25
N GLU A 106 14.54 -2.51 -13.29
CA GLU A 106 15.30 -3.75 -13.53
C GLU A 106 14.43 -4.98 -13.32
N VAL A 107 13.65 -4.99 -12.25
CA VAL A 107 12.91 -6.19 -11.81
C VAL A 107 11.41 -6.15 -12.13
N GLY A 108 10.87 -4.98 -12.43
CA GLY A 108 9.41 -4.75 -12.54
C GLY A 108 8.77 -4.56 -11.17
N GLN A 109 7.50 -4.95 -11.04
CA GLN A 109 6.73 -4.87 -9.81
C GLN A 109 7.27 -5.87 -8.76
N ALA A 110 7.28 -5.47 -7.49
CA ALA A 110 7.78 -6.29 -6.40
C ALA A 110 7.13 -5.88 -5.07
N LEU A 111 6.14 -6.65 -4.64
CA LEU A 111 5.29 -6.31 -3.51
C LEU A 111 5.95 -6.63 -2.17
N ALA A 112 6.05 -5.67 -1.27
CA ALA A 112 6.30 -5.96 0.13
C ALA A 112 5.03 -6.54 0.78
N VAL A 113 3.88 -5.90 0.56
CA VAL A 113 2.61 -6.34 1.14
C VAL A 113 1.53 -6.49 0.08
N TYR A 114 0.88 -7.64 0.08
CA TYR A 114 -0.37 -7.93 -0.62
C TYR A 114 -1.48 -8.05 0.43
N ALA A 115 -2.27 -6.99 0.61
CA ALA A 115 -3.34 -6.95 1.61
C ALA A 115 -4.71 -7.04 0.92
N GLU A 116 -5.39 -8.19 1.03
CA GLU A 116 -6.74 -8.41 0.52
C GLU A 116 -7.62 -9.06 1.59
N GLY A 117 -8.07 -8.26 2.52
CA GLY A 117 -9.00 -8.60 3.59
C GLY A 117 -9.73 -7.36 4.07
N ASP A 118 -10.83 -7.55 4.75
CA ASP A 118 -11.58 -6.48 5.38
C ASP A 118 -11.16 -6.28 6.83
N HIS A 119 -11.17 -5.02 7.32
CA HIS A 119 -10.71 -4.65 8.65
C HIS A 119 -9.24 -5.00 8.94
N ILE A 120 -8.35 -4.70 7.97
CA ILE A 120 -6.90 -4.82 8.18
C ILE A 120 -6.38 -3.55 8.85
N LEU A 121 -5.51 -3.73 9.85
CA LEU A 121 -4.80 -2.64 10.53
C LEU A 121 -3.29 -2.86 10.47
N PHE A 122 -2.56 -1.86 9.97
CA PHE A 122 -1.12 -1.71 10.17
C PHE A 122 -0.86 -0.51 11.08
N SER A 123 -0.08 -0.68 12.13
CA SER A 123 0.23 0.39 13.08
C SER A 123 1.70 0.41 13.45
N GLY A 124 2.38 1.55 13.22
CA GLY A 124 3.80 1.70 13.48
C GLY A 124 4.70 0.79 12.64
N CYS A 125 4.26 0.38 11.46
CA CYS A 125 4.99 -0.51 10.56
C CYS A 125 5.78 0.26 9.51
N ARG A 126 6.80 -0.40 8.95
CA ARG A 126 7.56 0.09 7.79
C ARG A 126 7.33 -0.86 6.61
N LEU A 127 6.84 -0.33 5.50
CA LEU A 127 6.62 -1.08 4.26
C LEU A 127 7.62 -0.57 3.22
N LEU A 128 8.62 -1.39 2.91
CA LEU A 128 9.76 -0.99 2.09
C LEU A 128 9.77 -1.74 0.76
N GLY A 129 9.90 -1.00 -0.33
CA GLY A 129 9.97 -1.57 -1.67
C GLY A 129 10.30 -0.51 -2.70
N HIS A 130 10.07 -0.84 -3.95
CA HIS A 130 10.31 0.05 -5.07
C HIS A 130 9.04 0.26 -5.89
N GLN A 131 8.87 -0.43 -7.01
CA GLN A 131 7.62 -0.35 -7.78
C GLN A 131 6.57 -1.28 -7.16
N ASP A 132 5.35 -0.78 -6.93
CA ASP A 132 4.20 -1.55 -6.43
C ASP A 132 4.41 -2.11 -5.00
N THR A 133 4.96 -1.35 -4.07
CA THR A 133 5.30 -1.80 -2.70
C THR A 133 4.11 -2.37 -1.93
N LEU A 134 2.97 -1.67 -1.93
CA LEU A 134 1.76 -2.01 -1.18
C LEU A 134 0.56 -2.19 -2.11
N PHE A 135 0.11 -3.42 -2.29
CA PHE A 135 -1.18 -3.70 -2.92
C PHE A 135 -2.29 -3.77 -1.87
N THR A 136 -3.30 -2.91 -2.06
CA THR A 136 -4.50 -2.82 -1.23
C THR A 136 -5.68 -3.44 -1.99
N GLY A 137 -5.82 -4.76 -1.92
CA GLY A 137 -6.88 -5.50 -2.61
C GLY A 137 -8.29 -5.08 -2.15
N PRO A 138 -9.26 -5.47 -2.92
CA PRO A 138 -9.23 -6.51 -3.95
C PRO A 138 -8.67 -6.03 -5.29
N LEU A 139 -8.45 -6.99 -6.19
CA LEU A 139 -8.15 -6.72 -7.59
C LEU A 139 -9.30 -5.95 -8.26
N PRO A 140 -9.05 -5.16 -9.31
CA PRO A 140 -10.11 -4.57 -10.13
C PRO A 140 -11.09 -5.64 -10.65
N LYS A 141 -12.31 -5.22 -10.99
CA LYS A 141 -13.34 -6.14 -11.50
C LYS A 141 -12.93 -6.82 -12.80
N GLU A 142 -12.21 -6.10 -13.65
CA GLU A 142 -11.80 -6.58 -14.98
C GLU A 142 -10.31 -6.43 -15.20
N GLU A 143 -9.72 -7.42 -15.86
CA GLU A 143 -8.35 -7.35 -16.33
C GLU A 143 -8.20 -6.37 -17.49
N ALA A 144 -7.14 -5.57 -17.49
CA ALA A 144 -6.77 -4.78 -18.66
C ALA A 144 -6.07 -5.64 -19.75
N LYS A 145 -5.48 -6.75 -19.33
CA LYS A 145 -4.79 -7.71 -20.21
C LYS A 145 -5.00 -9.11 -19.65
N ALA A 146 -5.32 -10.06 -20.50
CA ALA A 146 -5.53 -11.47 -20.10
C ALA A 146 -4.34 -12.03 -19.32
N GLY A 147 -4.61 -12.63 -18.15
CA GLY A 147 -3.61 -13.15 -17.23
C GLY A 147 -2.86 -12.08 -16.43
N GLY A 148 -3.31 -10.83 -16.50
CA GLY A 148 -2.71 -9.72 -15.75
C GLY A 148 -2.88 -9.83 -14.22
N PHE A 149 -3.88 -10.60 -13.78
CA PHE A 149 -4.19 -10.82 -12.36
C PHE A 149 -3.71 -12.17 -11.83
N LYS A 150 -2.93 -12.93 -12.63
CA LYS A 150 -2.45 -14.24 -12.20
C LYS A 150 -1.77 -14.17 -10.83
N GLY A 151 -2.41 -14.80 -9.84
CA GLY A 151 -1.98 -14.71 -8.45
C GLY A 151 -2.94 -15.38 -7.46
N PRO A 152 -2.70 -15.22 -6.15
CA PRO A 152 -3.41 -15.96 -5.11
C PRO A 152 -4.90 -15.66 -5.01
N THR A 153 -5.34 -14.47 -5.45
CA THR A 153 -6.74 -14.04 -5.36
C THR A 153 -7.35 -13.72 -6.73
N GLU A 154 -6.76 -14.24 -7.80
CA GLU A 154 -7.22 -14.03 -9.19
C GLU A 154 -8.72 -14.25 -9.35
N PHE A 155 -9.25 -15.31 -8.75
CA PHE A 155 -10.66 -15.72 -8.82
C PHE A 155 -11.45 -15.41 -7.55
N ALA A 156 -10.88 -14.65 -6.61
CA ALA A 156 -11.60 -14.26 -5.40
C ALA A 156 -12.74 -13.29 -5.71
N GLU A 157 -13.76 -13.28 -4.85
CA GLU A 157 -14.87 -12.34 -4.95
C GLU A 157 -14.37 -10.90 -4.79
N ARG A 158 -14.84 -10.00 -5.66
CA ARG A 158 -14.52 -8.56 -5.61
C ARG A 158 -15.45 -7.86 -4.64
N ARG A 159 -15.08 -7.87 -3.37
CA ARG A 159 -15.85 -7.26 -2.27
C ARG A 159 -15.15 -6.00 -1.72
N LEU A 160 -15.88 -5.16 -1.01
CA LEU A 160 -15.24 -4.03 -0.31
C LEU A 160 -14.29 -4.55 0.76
N CYS A 161 -13.07 -4.02 0.77
CA CYS A 161 -12.07 -4.24 1.81
C CYS A 161 -11.71 -2.90 2.42
N ARG A 162 -11.78 -2.80 3.75
CA ARG A 162 -11.41 -1.61 4.53
C ARG A 162 -10.09 -1.84 5.21
N GLN A 163 -9.17 -0.91 5.04
CA GLN A 163 -7.81 -1.04 5.57
C GLN A 163 -7.40 0.27 6.23
N ILE A 164 -6.69 0.19 7.35
CA ILE A 164 -6.19 1.34 8.10
C ILE A 164 -4.69 1.19 8.29
N TYR A 165 -3.98 2.25 8.01
CA TYR A 165 -2.53 2.39 8.20
C TYR A 165 -2.27 3.57 9.12
N GLU A 166 -1.77 3.34 10.33
CA GLU A 166 -1.52 4.36 11.34
C GLU A 166 -0.03 4.48 11.64
N ASN A 167 0.52 5.69 11.63
CA ASN A 167 1.91 5.94 11.98
C ASN A 167 2.90 5.05 11.21
N CYS A 168 2.59 4.72 9.96
CA CYS A 168 3.42 3.86 9.13
C CYS A 168 4.40 4.68 8.29
N TYR A 169 5.54 4.07 7.97
CA TYR A 169 6.46 4.53 6.96
C TYR A 169 6.32 3.64 5.72
N ILE A 170 6.01 4.22 4.57
CA ILE A 170 5.80 3.49 3.32
C ILE A 170 6.66 4.12 2.24
N GLU A 171 7.54 3.34 1.61
CA GLU A 171 8.40 3.87 0.55
C GLU A 171 8.27 3.11 -0.76
N GLY A 172 8.57 3.81 -1.85
CA GLY A 172 8.62 3.23 -3.18
C GLY A 172 8.87 4.25 -4.28
N GLU A 173 8.74 3.78 -5.51
CA GLU A 173 9.03 4.56 -6.72
C GLU A 173 7.77 4.87 -7.52
N VAL A 174 7.16 3.84 -8.11
CA VAL A 174 6.03 3.94 -9.03
C VAL A 174 4.87 3.15 -8.47
N ASP A 175 3.69 3.81 -8.40
CA ASP A 175 2.44 3.17 -8.00
C ASP A 175 2.61 2.39 -6.68
N PHE A 176 3.42 2.93 -5.76
CA PHE A 176 3.85 2.13 -4.61
C PHE A 176 2.76 1.91 -3.56
N ILE A 177 1.59 2.55 -3.72
CA ILE A 177 0.33 2.23 -3.06
C ILE A 177 -0.73 2.07 -4.15
N PHE A 178 -1.22 0.85 -4.39
CA PHE A 178 -2.16 0.60 -5.48
C PHE A 178 -3.21 -0.45 -5.12
N GLY A 179 -4.39 -0.40 -5.74
CA GLY A 179 -5.47 -1.36 -5.50
C GLY A 179 -6.85 -0.72 -5.37
N SER A 180 -7.83 -1.52 -4.92
CA SER A 180 -9.25 -1.12 -4.93
C SER A 180 -9.85 -0.95 -3.53
N ALA A 181 -9.08 -1.17 -2.45
CA ALA A 181 -9.60 -1.03 -1.09
C ALA A 181 -10.07 0.39 -0.78
N ALA A 182 -11.01 0.51 0.14
CA ALA A 182 -11.14 1.70 0.95
C ALA A 182 -9.98 1.67 1.97
N ALA A 183 -9.00 2.57 1.83
CA ALA A 183 -7.82 2.59 2.70
C ALA A 183 -7.61 3.97 3.32
N TYR A 184 -7.46 3.99 4.64
CA TYR A 184 -7.24 5.19 5.43
C TYR A 184 -5.82 5.20 5.98
N PHE A 185 -5.07 6.23 5.62
CA PHE A 185 -3.70 6.45 6.09
C PHE A 185 -3.70 7.63 7.05
N ASP A 186 -3.38 7.39 8.31
CA ASP A 186 -3.33 8.42 9.35
C ASP A 186 -1.91 8.60 9.88
N ASN A 187 -1.43 9.84 9.84
CA ASN A 187 -0.09 10.21 10.32
C ASN A 187 1.02 9.32 9.74
N CYS A 188 0.93 8.96 8.45
CA CYS A 188 1.93 8.14 7.76
C CYS A 188 2.97 9.01 7.04
N THR A 189 4.17 8.48 6.91
CA THR A 189 5.20 9.03 6.01
C THR A 189 5.23 8.23 4.72
N LEU A 190 4.97 8.91 3.59
CA LEU A 190 5.04 8.35 2.23
C LEU A 190 6.34 8.85 1.60
N TYR A 191 7.30 7.94 1.37
CA TYR A 191 8.63 8.32 0.92
C TYR A 191 8.90 7.89 -0.52
N SER A 192 9.03 8.87 -1.42
CA SER A 192 9.31 8.61 -2.84
C SER A 192 10.81 8.47 -3.09
N LEU A 193 11.21 7.32 -3.64
CA LEU A 193 12.59 7.00 -3.97
C LEU A 193 13.01 7.58 -5.32
N ASN A 194 14.21 8.13 -5.40
CA ASN A 194 14.72 8.78 -6.60
C ASN A 194 15.18 7.75 -7.65
N ARG A 195 14.55 7.78 -8.83
CA ARG A 195 14.90 6.98 -10.01
C ARG A 195 15.78 7.71 -11.02
N ASN A 196 16.09 8.99 -10.78
CA ASN A 196 16.74 9.88 -11.74
C ASN A 196 16.00 9.96 -13.09
N MET A 197 14.68 10.10 -13.05
CA MET A 197 13.78 10.21 -14.20
C MET A 197 12.79 11.38 -14.02
N ASP A 198 12.13 11.80 -15.09
CA ASP A 198 10.98 12.72 -15.05
C ASP A 198 9.86 12.16 -15.97
N PRO A 199 8.66 11.86 -15.45
CA PRO A 199 8.35 11.86 -14.01
C PRO A 199 9.17 10.81 -13.25
N ASN A 200 9.55 11.17 -12.03
CA ASN A 200 10.35 10.28 -11.19
C ASN A 200 9.52 9.14 -10.60
N GLY A 201 8.27 9.40 -10.29
CA GLY A 201 7.39 8.38 -9.73
C GLY A 201 5.95 8.80 -9.56
N TYR A 202 5.18 7.90 -8.96
CA TYR A 202 3.77 8.08 -8.61
C TYR A 202 3.54 7.43 -7.24
N VAL A 203 2.94 8.19 -6.30
CA VAL A 203 2.66 7.65 -4.95
C VAL A 203 1.53 6.63 -5.01
N THR A 204 0.41 7.00 -5.63
CA THR A 204 -0.80 6.16 -5.63
C THR A 204 -1.28 5.77 -7.04
N ALA A 205 -1.86 4.57 -7.13
CA ALA A 205 -2.57 4.09 -8.31
C ALA A 205 -3.90 3.42 -7.89
N PRO A 206 -4.92 4.20 -7.51
CA PRO A 206 -6.19 3.66 -7.06
C PRO A 206 -6.98 3.03 -8.22
N SER A 207 -7.68 1.94 -7.90
CA SER A 207 -8.67 1.30 -8.76
C SER A 207 -10.02 1.13 -8.05
N THR A 208 -10.39 2.14 -7.29
CA THR A 208 -11.66 2.21 -6.56
C THR A 208 -12.83 1.78 -7.44
N TYR A 209 -13.75 1.01 -6.91
CA TYR A 209 -14.92 0.58 -7.67
C TYR A 209 -15.92 1.73 -7.86
N GLU A 210 -16.65 1.69 -8.96
CA GLU A 210 -17.79 2.57 -9.17
C GLU A 210 -18.77 2.47 -8.00
N ASN A 211 -19.23 3.62 -7.49
CA ASN A 211 -20.12 3.76 -6.34
C ASN A 211 -19.52 3.35 -4.97
N GLN A 212 -18.24 3.06 -4.88
CA GLN A 212 -17.57 2.92 -3.60
C GLN A 212 -17.38 4.31 -2.97
N LYS A 213 -17.78 4.47 -1.70
CA LYS A 213 -17.76 5.78 -1.02
C LYS A 213 -16.34 6.32 -0.83
N TYR A 214 -15.43 5.47 -0.39
CA TYR A 214 -14.03 5.86 -0.14
C TYR A 214 -13.06 5.03 -1.00
N GLY A 215 -12.10 5.70 -1.60
CA GLY A 215 -10.85 5.11 -2.09
C GLY A 215 -9.75 5.29 -1.05
N TYR A 216 -8.66 5.96 -1.43
CA TYR A 216 -7.57 6.30 -0.51
C TYR A 216 -7.84 7.62 0.18
N VAL A 217 -7.71 7.65 1.50
CA VAL A 217 -7.77 8.86 2.33
C VAL A 217 -6.45 8.99 3.09
N PHE A 218 -5.72 10.05 2.84
CA PHE A 218 -4.51 10.42 3.57
C PHE A 218 -4.85 11.57 4.52
N HIS A 219 -4.67 11.35 5.81
CA HIS A 219 -4.96 12.34 6.85
C HIS A 219 -3.72 12.60 7.69
N ASN A 220 -3.32 13.86 7.84
CA ASN A 220 -2.11 14.26 8.55
C ASN A 220 -0.83 13.54 8.06
N CYS A 221 -0.77 13.13 6.80
CA CYS A 221 0.37 12.39 6.27
C CYS A 221 1.48 13.32 5.76
N HIS A 222 2.71 12.78 5.68
CA HIS A 222 3.90 13.50 5.26
C HIS A 222 4.45 12.88 3.97
N PHE A 223 4.39 13.61 2.86
CA PHE A 223 4.94 13.20 1.56
C PHE A 223 6.37 13.70 1.45
N LYS A 224 7.32 12.81 1.65
CA LYS A 224 8.77 13.05 1.70
C LYS A 224 9.51 12.36 0.56
N SER A 225 10.77 12.72 0.32
CA SER A 225 11.49 12.16 -0.82
C SER A 225 12.98 12.50 -0.79
N ASN A 226 13.77 11.74 -1.55
CA ASN A 226 15.09 12.12 -2.04
C ASN A 226 15.10 12.49 -3.55
N CYS A 227 13.90 12.73 -4.14
CA CYS A 227 13.73 13.12 -5.53
C CYS A 227 13.98 14.63 -5.73
N PRO A 228 14.34 15.07 -6.94
CA PRO A 228 14.33 16.48 -7.30
C PRO A 228 12.92 17.08 -7.16
N ASP A 229 12.86 18.39 -6.99
CA ASP A 229 11.61 19.13 -6.96
C ASP A 229 10.78 18.92 -8.24
N ASN A 230 9.46 18.91 -8.10
CA ASN A 230 8.49 18.85 -9.20
C ASN A 230 8.66 17.64 -10.15
N THR A 231 8.90 16.44 -9.59
CA THR A 231 9.15 15.23 -10.38
C THR A 231 8.26 14.04 -10.04
N VAL A 232 7.49 14.08 -8.95
CA VAL A 232 6.65 12.96 -8.50
C VAL A 232 5.18 13.37 -8.47
N TYR A 233 4.30 12.56 -9.05
CA TYR A 233 2.86 12.74 -8.93
C TYR A 233 2.32 12.13 -7.63
N LEU A 234 1.31 12.75 -7.03
CA LEU A 234 0.54 12.19 -5.91
C LEU A 234 -0.18 10.89 -6.30
N GLY A 235 -0.50 10.77 -7.59
CA GLY A 235 -1.09 9.53 -8.09
C GLY A 235 -1.62 9.63 -9.51
N ARG A 236 -2.19 8.49 -9.95
CA ARG A 236 -2.82 8.34 -11.26
C ARG A 236 -3.90 7.25 -11.23
N PRO A 237 -5.00 7.32 -12.02
CA PRO A 237 -6.12 6.37 -11.93
C PRO A 237 -5.76 5.05 -12.61
N TRP A 238 -5.48 3.99 -11.84
CA TRP A 238 -5.31 2.65 -12.41
C TRP A 238 -6.61 2.17 -13.08
N ARG A 239 -7.76 2.58 -12.52
CA ARG A 239 -9.08 2.45 -13.15
C ARG A 239 -9.83 3.78 -13.07
N ASN A 240 -10.82 3.96 -13.96
CA ASN A 240 -11.47 5.24 -14.19
C ASN A 240 -12.14 5.87 -12.95
N TYR A 241 -12.56 5.05 -11.98
CA TYR A 241 -13.18 5.53 -10.72
C TYR A 241 -12.17 5.65 -9.57
N GLY A 242 -10.86 5.66 -9.87
CA GLY A 242 -9.82 5.78 -8.84
C GLY A 242 -10.01 7.02 -7.96
N GLN A 243 -9.92 6.84 -6.63
CA GLN A 243 -10.10 7.94 -5.68
C GLN A 243 -8.90 8.08 -4.75
N THR A 244 -8.41 9.32 -4.58
CA THR A 244 -7.38 9.68 -3.59
C THR A 244 -7.69 11.05 -3.03
N VAL A 245 -7.83 11.15 -1.71
CA VAL A 245 -8.13 12.39 -0.99
C VAL A 245 -7.05 12.65 0.06
N LEU A 246 -6.51 13.86 0.07
CA LEU A 246 -5.50 14.32 1.02
C LEU A 246 -6.13 15.37 1.95
N ILE A 247 -6.02 15.16 3.27
CA ILE A 247 -6.53 16.08 4.30
C ILE A 247 -5.39 16.44 5.24
N HIS A 248 -5.09 17.73 5.38
CA HIS A 248 -4.04 18.26 6.27
C HIS A 248 -2.65 17.65 6.05
N CYS A 249 -2.32 17.27 4.80
CA CYS A 249 -1.06 16.61 4.49
C CYS A 249 0.07 17.60 4.24
N GLU A 250 1.28 17.24 4.65
CA GLU A 250 2.51 17.94 4.29
C GLU A 250 3.05 17.41 2.96
N LEU A 251 3.21 18.30 1.97
CA LEU A 251 3.70 17.97 0.65
C LEU A 251 5.06 18.63 0.41
N ASP A 252 6.13 17.85 0.34
CA ASP A 252 7.46 18.36 0.04
C ASP A 252 7.61 18.75 -1.44
N GLY A 253 8.67 19.47 -1.76
CA GLY A 253 8.88 20.08 -3.07
C GLY A 253 8.98 19.13 -4.26
N HIS A 254 9.16 17.83 -4.03
CA HIS A 254 9.20 16.83 -5.10
C HIS A 254 7.86 16.61 -5.80
N ILE A 255 6.75 16.99 -5.17
CA ILE A 255 5.42 16.83 -5.75
C ILE A 255 5.26 17.75 -6.95
N LYS A 256 4.80 17.18 -8.06
CA LYS A 256 4.52 17.91 -9.30
C LYS A 256 3.42 18.96 -9.12
N ASP A 257 3.55 20.06 -9.84
CA ASP A 257 2.62 21.19 -9.76
C ASP A 257 1.19 20.76 -10.15
N GLU A 258 1.04 19.84 -11.10
CA GLU A 258 -0.25 19.27 -11.50
C GLU A 258 -0.87 18.37 -10.44
N GLY A 259 -0.10 17.88 -9.46
CA GLY A 259 -0.50 16.99 -8.39
C GLY A 259 -0.75 15.56 -8.85
N PHE A 260 -1.72 15.36 -9.73
CA PHE A 260 -2.13 14.06 -10.25
C PHE A 260 -1.97 13.97 -11.77
N HIS A 261 -1.73 12.77 -12.27
CA HIS A 261 -1.64 12.46 -13.69
C HIS A 261 -2.87 11.65 -14.14
N ASP A 262 -3.40 11.89 -15.31
CA ASP A 262 -4.60 11.21 -15.82
C ASP A 262 -4.34 9.82 -16.43
N TRP A 263 -3.09 9.39 -16.46
CA TRP A 263 -2.63 8.15 -17.11
C TRP A 263 -2.96 8.09 -18.62
N ASN A 264 -3.04 9.25 -19.28
CA ASN A 264 -3.51 9.40 -20.66
C ASN A 264 -4.93 8.80 -20.88
N LYS A 265 -5.80 8.93 -19.89
CA LYS A 265 -7.20 8.51 -19.88
C LYS A 265 -8.09 9.73 -19.66
N PRO A 266 -8.36 10.55 -20.68
CA PRO A 266 -9.16 11.76 -20.51
C PRO A 266 -10.57 11.47 -19.97
N GLU A 267 -11.11 10.28 -20.21
CA GLU A 267 -12.38 9.81 -19.63
C GLU A 267 -12.34 9.69 -18.09
N ALA A 268 -11.16 9.55 -17.50
CA ALA A 268 -11.01 9.51 -16.04
C ALA A 268 -11.18 10.88 -15.39
N HIS A 269 -11.10 12.00 -16.15
CA HIS A 269 -11.34 13.34 -15.62
C HIS A 269 -12.76 13.52 -15.04
N ASP A 270 -13.73 12.82 -15.59
CA ASP A 270 -15.13 12.89 -15.17
C ASP A 270 -15.46 11.87 -14.05
N THR A 271 -14.68 10.83 -13.89
CA THR A 271 -15.03 9.68 -13.04
C THR A 271 -14.07 9.45 -11.87
N ALA A 272 -12.80 9.78 -12.02
CA ALA A 272 -11.84 9.73 -10.92
C ALA A 272 -12.09 10.86 -9.92
N PHE A 273 -11.77 10.62 -8.65
CA PHE A 273 -11.92 11.61 -7.61
C PHE A 273 -10.58 11.85 -6.91
N PHE A 274 -9.89 12.90 -7.33
CA PHE A 274 -8.66 13.36 -6.70
C PHE A 274 -8.91 14.70 -6.03
N ALA A 275 -8.61 14.79 -4.72
CA ALA A 275 -8.95 15.98 -3.95
C ALA A 275 -7.95 16.27 -2.83
N GLU A 276 -7.86 17.55 -2.49
CA GLU A 276 -7.01 18.06 -1.41
C GLU A 276 -7.82 19.01 -0.51
N TYR A 277 -7.52 19.02 0.79
CA TYR A 277 -8.03 19.98 1.75
C TYR A 277 -6.96 20.37 2.76
N ASP A 278 -6.71 21.67 2.89
CA ASP A 278 -5.81 22.29 3.88
C ASP A 278 -4.44 21.59 3.96
N CYS A 279 -3.92 21.16 2.79
CA CYS A 279 -2.57 20.64 2.66
C CYS A 279 -1.56 21.81 2.69
N TYR A 280 -0.32 21.51 3.06
CA TYR A 280 0.72 22.52 3.21
C TYR A 280 2.10 22.00 2.75
N GLY A 281 3.10 22.88 2.75
CA GLY A 281 4.46 22.55 2.32
C GLY A 281 4.79 23.07 0.92
N LYS A 282 6.05 22.85 0.50
CA LYS A 282 6.58 23.38 -0.76
C LYS A 282 5.91 22.81 -2.01
N GLY A 283 5.42 21.58 -1.94
CA GLY A 283 4.70 20.91 -3.03
C GLY A 283 3.20 21.15 -3.03
N CYS A 284 2.66 21.87 -2.05
CA CYS A 284 1.26 22.27 -2.02
C CYS A 284 1.06 23.53 -2.85
N LYS A 285 0.50 23.36 -4.06
CA LYS A 285 0.26 24.45 -5.03
C LYS A 285 -1.12 24.29 -5.64
N PRO A 286 -2.20 24.56 -4.89
CA PRO A 286 -3.58 24.30 -5.33
C PRO A 286 -3.94 25.03 -6.63
N GLU A 287 -3.34 26.20 -6.88
CA GLU A 287 -3.55 27.02 -8.08
C GLU A 287 -2.91 26.44 -9.36
N LEU A 288 -2.00 25.47 -9.24
CA LEU A 288 -1.30 24.81 -10.35
C LEU A 288 -1.76 23.36 -10.58
N ARG A 289 -2.69 22.86 -9.76
CA ARG A 289 -3.21 21.50 -9.91
C ARG A 289 -3.92 21.33 -11.26
N ALA A 290 -3.88 20.12 -11.78
CA ALA A 290 -4.64 19.76 -12.98
C ALA A 290 -6.15 20.02 -12.78
N ASP A 291 -6.85 20.39 -13.84
CA ASP A 291 -8.26 20.83 -13.79
C ASP A 291 -9.23 19.82 -13.18
N PHE A 292 -8.89 18.53 -13.19
CA PHE A 292 -9.69 17.44 -12.60
C PHE A 292 -9.41 17.22 -11.10
N VAL A 293 -8.47 17.95 -10.49
CA VAL A 293 -8.15 17.88 -9.06
C VAL A 293 -9.01 18.89 -8.30
N LYS A 294 -9.72 18.41 -7.28
CA LYS A 294 -10.65 19.24 -6.50
C LYS A 294 -9.97 19.81 -5.25
N GLN A 295 -10.31 21.04 -4.93
CA GLN A 295 -10.06 21.62 -3.61
C GLN A 295 -11.35 21.54 -2.81
N LEU A 296 -11.34 20.76 -1.73
CA LEU A 296 -12.55 20.54 -0.92
C LEU A 296 -12.84 21.75 -0.03
N SER A 297 -14.11 21.99 0.24
CA SER A 297 -14.56 22.82 1.35
C SER A 297 -14.42 22.11 2.70
N ALA A 298 -14.51 22.84 3.81
CA ALA A 298 -14.47 22.26 5.15
C ALA A 298 -15.59 21.25 5.39
N ASP A 299 -16.79 21.50 4.86
CA ASP A 299 -17.93 20.59 5.00
C ASP A 299 -17.72 19.28 4.22
N GLU A 300 -17.15 19.36 3.00
CA GLU A 300 -16.80 18.17 2.22
C GLU A 300 -15.67 17.38 2.87
N ALA A 301 -14.62 18.04 3.37
CA ALA A 301 -13.51 17.41 4.07
C ALA A 301 -13.95 16.69 5.35
N ALA A 302 -14.97 17.22 6.04
CA ALA A 302 -15.54 16.59 7.23
C ALA A 302 -16.20 15.22 6.97
N GLU A 303 -16.41 14.83 5.70
CA GLU A 303 -16.87 13.48 5.34
C GLU A 303 -15.74 12.45 5.34
N TYR A 304 -14.47 12.86 5.42
CA TYR A 304 -13.28 11.99 5.35
C TYR A 304 -12.59 11.80 6.70
N THR A 305 -13.33 11.86 7.81
CA THR A 305 -12.78 11.54 9.13
C THR A 305 -12.66 10.04 9.34
N LEU A 306 -11.72 9.60 10.20
CA LEU A 306 -11.53 8.18 10.53
C LEU A 306 -12.80 7.54 11.11
N GLU A 307 -13.57 8.31 11.89
CA GLU A 307 -14.85 7.85 12.45
C GLU A 307 -15.85 7.50 11.36
N LYS A 308 -16.10 8.43 10.42
CA LYS A 308 -16.99 8.19 9.28
C LYS A 308 -16.49 7.08 8.34
N PHE A 309 -15.17 6.97 8.18
CA PHE A 309 -14.57 5.89 7.43
C PHE A 309 -14.86 4.52 8.05
N LYS A 310 -14.77 4.39 9.38
CA LYS A 310 -15.06 3.14 10.11
C LYS A 310 -16.53 2.74 10.10
N GLU A 311 -17.43 3.71 9.93
CA GLU A 311 -18.88 3.48 9.88
C GLU A 311 -19.38 2.98 8.50
N ASN A 312 -18.52 3.02 7.49
CA ASN A 312 -18.90 2.72 6.09
C ASN A 312 -18.99 1.21 5.78
#